data_5a43951223527ea9aba6e13934e808e0
#
_entry.id   5a43951223527ea9aba6e13934e808e0
#
_cell.length_a   1.000
_cell.length_b   1.000
_cell.length_c   1.000
_cell.angle_alpha   90.00
_cell.angle_beta   90.00
_cell.angle_gamma   90.00
#
_symmetry.space_group_name_H-M   'P 1'
#
loop_
_entity.id
_entity.type
_entity.pdbx_description
1 polymer ?
#
loop_
_entity_poly.entity_id
_entity_poly.type
_entity_poly.pdbx_seq_one_letter_code
_entity_poly.pdbx_strand_id
1 'polypeptide(L)'
;MYSKSIVCAFLYTISKYGYPPPAEKTATYLLEMKELGFFSVELEGIRETHLLQMHEQRFDIKKQADELGLSIPIYCTVLPGLASVDAGEREKNIRLFEKGCDTAAVLGARGVLDNAPLPPYQFPADIPIVRHYDEDVLLSARFPLNLDWQKYWDDLVQTYRTLCDIAADKNLTYHLHPCLGVLAATTDAFLYFYDAVGRENLRFNLDTANQFVMKDNLALSLRRLAGYIDYIHLSDNRGVRVEHLPAGDGAIHWQSFFETLEAVNYNGLIGLDIGGEESGVEDIDAAYRRTATWLEERLSR
;
A
#
# COMPACT_ATOMS: atom_id res chain seq x y z
N MET A 1 24.30 -1.62 3.41
CA MET A 1 23.04 -2.33 3.63
C MET A 1 22.25 -1.54 4.64
N TYR A 2 21.01 -1.20 4.33
CA TYR A 2 20.13 -0.43 5.21
C TYR A 2 19.55 -1.28 6.34
N SER A 3 18.94 -0.64 7.35
CA SER A 3 18.23 -1.33 8.43
C SER A 3 17.12 -2.22 7.86
N LYS A 4 16.87 -3.36 8.53
CA LYS A 4 15.77 -4.28 8.18
C LYS A 4 14.38 -3.65 8.32
N SER A 5 14.26 -2.56 9.08
CA SER A 5 13.03 -1.79 9.21
C SER A 5 12.73 -0.90 8.00
N ILE A 6 13.73 -0.67 7.13
CA ILE A 6 13.56 0.09 5.88
C ILE A 6 13.27 -0.88 4.75
N VAL A 7 12.09 -0.73 4.13
CA VAL A 7 11.59 -1.60 3.06
C VAL A 7 11.67 -0.87 1.72
N CYS A 8 12.12 -1.54 0.67
CA CYS A 8 11.94 -1.07 -0.69
C CYS A 8 10.51 -1.41 -1.13
N ALA A 9 9.63 -0.43 -1.22
CA ALA A 9 8.27 -0.65 -1.67
C ALA A 9 8.21 -0.98 -3.18
N PHE A 10 7.14 -1.64 -3.59
CA PHE A 10 7.03 -2.17 -4.96
C PHE A 10 6.89 -1.07 -6.03
N LEU A 11 6.59 0.17 -5.63
CA LEU A 11 6.58 1.32 -6.53
C LEU A 11 7.92 1.54 -7.24
N TYR A 12 9.05 1.13 -6.62
CA TYR A 12 10.33 1.05 -7.30
C TYR A 12 10.25 0.24 -8.61
N THR A 13 9.70 -0.96 -8.52
CA THR A 13 9.54 -1.87 -9.67
C THR A 13 8.55 -1.31 -10.68
N ILE A 14 7.41 -0.80 -10.21
CA ILE A 14 6.40 -0.16 -11.07
C ILE A 14 7.00 1.00 -11.87
N SER A 15 7.80 1.84 -11.23
CA SER A 15 8.44 3.00 -11.88
C SER A 15 9.39 2.62 -13.00
N LYS A 16 10.04 1.46 -12.91
CA LYS A 16 10.99 0.98 -13.93
C LYS A 16 10.34 0.16 -15.03
N TYR A 17 9.30 -0.59 -14.71
CA TYR A 17 8.81 -1.67 -15.57
C TYR A 17 7.33 -1.55 -15.95
N GLY A 18 6.64 -0.51 -15.47
CA GLY A 18 5.23 -0.24 -15.76
C GLY A 18 4.27 -0.89 -14.77
N TYR A 19 2.96 -0.75 -15.03
CA TYR A 19 1.88 -1.17 -14.14
C TYR A 19 0.85 -2.06 -14.85
N PRO A 20 0.71 -3.34 -14.46
CA PRO A 20 1.61 -4.08 -13.56
C PRO A 20 2.95 -4.40 -14.24
N PRO A 21 4.04 -4.54 -13.48
CA PRO A 21 5.31 -5.03 -14.05
C PRO A 21 5.20 -6.53 -14.39
N PRO A 22 5.95 -7.05 -15.38
CA PRO A 22 5.90 -8.46 -15.75
C PRO A 22 6.26 -9.41 -14.58
N ALA A 23 5.32 -10.25 -14.15
CA ALA A 23 5.51 -11.14 -12.99
C ALA A 23 6.68 -12.13 -13.16
N GLU A 24 6.95 -12.58 -14.40
CA GLU A 24 8.05 -13.50 -14.72
C GLU A 24 9.46 -12.89 -14.52
N LYS A 25 9.53 -11.57 -14.31
CA LYS A 25 10.80 -10.86 -14.04
C LYS A 25 11.03 -10.59 -12.56
N THR A 26 10.19 -11.08 -11.66
CA THR A 26 10.29 -10.82 -10.19
C THR A 26 11.69 -11.14 -9.65
N ALA A 27 12.34 -12.16 -10.20
CA ALA A 27 13.72 -12.50 -9.91
C ALA A 27 14.71 -11.33 -10.12
N THR A 28 14.57 -10.64 -11.24
CA THR A 28 15.38 -9.47 -11.56
C THR A 28 15.11 -8.33 -10.58
N TYR A 29 13.84 -8.11 -10.25
CA TYR A 29 13.45 -7.05 -9.31
C TYR A 29 14.02 -7.26 -7.91
N LEU A 30 13.99 -8.49 -7.41
CA LEU A 30 14.60 -8.84 -6.13
C LEU A 30 16.11 -8.58 -6.14
N LEU A 31 16.80 -8.93 -7.22
CA LEU A 31 18.23 -8.67 -7.34
C LEU A 31 18.54 -7.17 -7.36
N GLU A 32 17.80 -6.37 -8.13
CA GLU A 32 17.99 -4.93 -8.20
C GLU A 32 17.75 -4.25 -6.82
N MET A 33 16.67 -4.61 -6.12
CA MET A 33 16.40 -4.09 -4.78
C MET A 33 17.53 -4.47 -3.79
N LYS A 34 18.09 -5.67 -3.93
CA LYS A 34 19.26 -6.10 -3.16
C LYS A 34 20.49 -5.28 -3.48
N GLU A 35 20.77 -4.98 -4.76
CA GLU A 35 21.89 -4.19 -5.22
C GLU A 35 21.78 -2.70 -4.81
N LEU A 36 20.54 -2.21 -4.61
CA LEU A 36 20.30 -0.90 -4.00
C LEU A 36 20.69 -0.87 -2.52
N GLY A 37 20.83 -2.01 -1.87
CA GLY A 37 21.24 -2.11 -0.47
C GLY A 37 20.11 -2.47 0.52
N PHE A 38 18.96 -2.87 0.05
CA PHE A 38 17.84 -3.27 0.92
C PHE A 38 17.98 -4.71 1.41
N PHE A 39 17.53 -4.97 2.64
CA PHE A 39 17.28 -6.30 3.20
C PHE A 39 15.80 -6.67 3.15
N SER A 40 14.93 -5.69 3.21
CA SER A 40 13.48 -5.86 3.22
C SER A 40 12.89 -5.24 1.97
N VAL A 41 12.00 -5.98 1.32
CA VAL A 41 11.33 -5.56 0.09
C VAL A 41 9.85 -5.87 0.18
N GLU A 42 9.04 -5.10 -0.52
CA GLU A 42 7.62 -5.37 -0.72
C GLU A 42 7.39 -5.90 -2.11
N LEU A 43 6.45 -6.82 -2.26
CA LEU A 43 5.97 -7.33 -3.54
C LEU A 43 4.45 -7.17 -3.63
N GLU A 44 3.95 -7.11 -4.87
CA GLU A 44 2.52 -6.97 -5.12
C GLU A 44 1.97 -8.05 -6.05
N GLY A 45 0.69 -8.37 -5.84
CA GLY A 45 -0.18 -9.09 -6.77
C GLY A 45 -1.28 -8.14 -7.26
N ILE A 46 -1.11 -7.58 -8.46
CA ILE A 46 -1.96 -6.52 -8.99
C ILE A 46 -3.06 -7.14 -9.84
N ARG A 47 -4.31 -7.04 -9.38
CA ARG A 47 -5.49 -7.57 -10.05
C ARG A 47 -5.37 -9.08 -10.33
N GLU A 48 -6.39 -9.65 -10.95
CA GLU A 48 -6.50 -11.11 -11.12
C GLU A 48 -5.28 -11.74 -11.82
N THR A 49 -4.95 -11.28 -13.02
CA THR A 49 -3.93 -11.95 -13.87
C THR A 49 -2.56 -11.92 -13.21
N HIS A 50 -2.09 -10.75 -12.79
CA HIS A 50 -0.76 -10.61 -12.17
C HIS A 50 -0.71 -11.31 -10.80
N LEU A 51 -1.76 -11.18 -9.98
CA LEU A 51 -1.83 -11.86 -8.68
C LEU A 51 -1.75 -13.39 -8.85
N LEU A 52 -2.46 -13.97 -9.82
CA LEU A 52 -2.39 -15.41 -10.09
C LEU A 52 -1.00 -15.84 -10.56
N GLN A 53 -0.34 -15.07 -11.43
CA GLN A 53 1.05 -15.34 -11.86
C GLN A 53 2.02 -15.30 -10.67
N MET A 54 1.90 -14.30 -9.77
CA MET A 54 2.70 -14.22 -8.55
C MET A 54 2.42 -15.40 -7.62
N HIS A 55 1.14 -15.80 -7.49
CA HIS A 55 0.75 -16.95 -6.69
C HIS A 55 1.33 -18.26 -7.24
N GLU A 56 1.33 -18.47 -8.54
CA GLU A 56 1.93 -19.66 -9.16
C GLU A 56 3.44 -19.76 -8.89
N GLN A 57 4.15 -18.64 -8.95
CA GLN A 57 5.60 -18.56 -8.78
C GLN A 57 6.05 -18.41 -7.31
N ARG A 58 5.15 -18.35 -6.32
CA ARG A 58 5.44 -17.98 -4.94
C ARG A 58 6.57 -18.75 -4.26
N PHE A 59 6.71 -20.04 -4.56
CA PHE A 59 7.77 -20.86 -4.00
C PHE A 59 9.13 -20.56 -4.61
N ASP A 60 9.18 -20.30 -5.92
CA ASP A 60 10.41 -19.90 -6.60
C ASP A 60 10.85 -18.49 -6.16
N ILE A 61 9.90 -17.56 -6.03
CA ILE A 61 10.14 -16.22 -5.48
C ILE A 61 10.70 -16.33 -4.05
N LYS A 62 10.08 -17.16 -3.20
CA LYS A 62 10.57 -17.37 -1.83
C LYS A 62 12.00 -17.91 -1.81
N LYS A 63 12.26 -18.97 -2.57
CA LYS A 63 13.60 -19.56 -2.68
C LYS A 63 14.64 -18.52 -3.09
N GLN A 64 14.33 -17.71 -4.08
CA GLN A 64 15.23 -16.68 -4.57
C GLN A 64 15.46 -15.55 -3.57
N ALA A 65 14.40 -15.10 -2.88
CA ALA A 65 14.54 -14.12 -1.81
C ALA A 65 15.46 -14.65 -0.71
N ASP A 66 15.33 -15.94 -0.34
CA ASP A 66 16.21 -16.58 0.66
C ASP A 66 17.66 -16.65 0.19
N GLU A 67 17.91 -17.03 -1.06
CA GLU A 67 19.26 -17.07 -1.65
C GLU A 67 19.92 -15.68 -1.66
N LEU A 68 19.13 -14.62 -1.87
CA LEU A 68 19.59 -13.23 -1.82
C LEU A 68 19.67 -12.68 -0.40
N GLY A 69 19.17 -13.41 0.61
CA GLY A 69 19.06 -12.95 1.99
C GLY A 69 18.09 -11.77 2.16
N LEU A 70 17.02 -11.75 1.35
CA LEU A 70 15.95 -10.75 1.41
C LEU A 70 14.80 -11.25 2.29
N SER A 71 14.16 -10.31 2.98
CA SER A 71 12.88 -10.49 3.68
C SER A 71 11.77 -9.81 2.90
N ILE A 72 10.60 -10.44 2.84
CA ILE A 72 9.38 -9.87 2.22
C ILE A 72 8.33 -9.73 3.33
N PRO A 73 8.39 -8.67 4.16
CA PRO A 73 7.53 -8.55 5.33
C PRO A 73 6.08 -8.20 5.00
N ILE A 74 5.83 -7.59 3.85
CA ILE A 74 4.50 -7.19 3.37
C ILE A 74 4.32 -7.65 1.93
N TYR A 75 3.14 -8.18 1.64
CA TYR A 75 2.70 -8.50 0.29
C TYR A 75 1.41 -7.75 -0.04
N CYS A 76 1.44 -6.94 -1.08
CA CYS A 76 0.27 -6.19 -1.52
C CYS A 76 -0.66 -7.04 -2.40
N THR A 77 -1.98 -6.87 -2.19
CA THR A 77 -3.02 -7.38 -3.09
C THR A 77 -3.83 -6.20 -3.60
N VAL A 78 -3.75 -5.86 -4.87
CA VAL A 78 -4.50 -4.72 -5.42
C VAL A 78 -5.77 -5.22 -6.09
N LEU A 79 -6.86 -5.25 -5.34
CA LEU A 79 -8.14 -5.88 -5.71
C LEU A 79 -9.35 -4.91 -5.61
N PRO A 80 -9.48 -3.94 -6.54
CA PRO A 80 -10.55 -2.93 -6.46
C PRO A 80 -11.98 -3.52 -6.47
N GLY A 81 -12.16 -4.74 -7.00
CA GLY A 81 -13.44 -5.44 -7.02
C GLY A 81 -13.95 -5.87 -5.64
N LEU A 82 -13.14 -5.81 -4.58
CA LEU A 82 -13.57 -6.05 -3.20
C LEU A 82 -14.62 -5.03 -2.72
N ALA A 83 -14.63 -3.83 -3.29
CA ALA A 83 -15.61 -2.79 -2.99
C ALA A 83 -16.74 -2.68 -4.05
N SER A 84 -16.90 -3.66 -4.94
CA SER A 84 -17.94 -3.66 -5.97
C SER A 84 -19.36 -3.71 -5.35
N VAL A 85 -20.33 -3.08 -6.00
CA VAL A 85 -21.76 -3.25 -5.68
C VAL A 85 -22.29 -4.64 -6.07
N ASP A 86 -21.63 -5.31 -7.02
CA ASP A 86 -21.97 -6.67 -7.46
C ASP A 86 -21.41 -7.72 -6.50
N ALA A 87 -22.29 -8.53 -5.92
CA ALA A 87 -21.91 -9.55 -4.95
C ALA A 87 -21.02 -10.65 -5.57
N GLY A 88 -21.25 -11.03 -6.82
CA GLY A 88 -20.44 -12.03 -7.52
C GLY A 88 -19.02 -11.55 -7.77
N GLU A 89 -18.86 -10.27 -8.12
CA GLU A 89 -17.54 -9.64 -8.28
C GLU A 89 -16.80 -9.55 -6.93
N ARG A 90 -17.48 -9.14 -5.85
CA ARG A 90 -16.88 -9.17 -4.50
C ARG A 90 -16.42 -10.56 -4.12
N GLU A 91 -17.26 -11.58 -4.30
CA GLU A 91 -16.92 -12.97 -3.96
C GLU A 91 -15.74 -13.50 -4.79
N LYS A 92 -15.66 -13.16 -6.08
CA LYS A 92 -14.50 -13.46 -6.91
C LYS A 92 -13.23 -12.84 -6.34
N ASN A 93 -13.28 -11.57 -5.97
CA ASN A 93 -12.12 -10.86 -5.42
C ASN A 93 -11.74 -11.35 -4.01
N ILE A 94 -12.68 -11.79 -3.18
CA ILE A 94 -12.39 -12.47 -1.90
C ILE A 94 -11.57 -13.74 -2.14
N ARG A 95 -11.91 -14.57 -3.12
CA ARG A 95 -11.12 -15.75 -3.47
C ARG A 95 -9.72 -15.41 -4.00
N LEU A 96 -9.58 -14.30 -4.71
CA LEU A 96 -8.27 -13.79 -5.14
C LEU A 96 -7.45 -13.28 -3.95
N PHE A 97 -8.09 -12.59 -3.01
CA PHE A 97 -7.46 -12.14 -1.77
C PHE A 97 -6.93 -13.32 -0.94
N GLU A 98 -7.71 -14.41 -0.83
CA GLU A 98 -7.26 -15.64 -0.17
C GLU A 98 -5.97 -16.20 -0.79
N LYS A 99 -5.88 -16.23 -2.13
CA LYS A 99 -4.63 -16.61 -2.84
C LYS A 99 -3.49 -15.63 -2.57
N GLY A 100 -3.78 -14.33 -2.46
CA GLY A 100 -2.82 -13.33 -2.04
C GLY A 100 -2.28 -13.61 -0.63
N CYS A 101 -3.16 -13.94 0.31
CA CYS A 101 -2.77 -14.35 1.68
C CYS A 101 -1.95 -15.64 1.68
N ASP A 102 -2.27 -16.63 0.83
CA ASP A 102 -1.44 -17.84 0.66
C ASP A 102 -0.04 -17.49 0.15
N THR A 103 0.05 -16.56 -0.80
CA THR A 103 1.33 -16.07 -1.31
C THR A 103 2.11 -15.38 -0.20
N ALA A 104 1.49 -14.45 0.52
CA ALA A 104 2.10 -13.75 1.65
C ALA A 104 2.64 -14.72 2.71
N ALA A 105 1.87 -15.73 3.08
CA ALA A 105 2.27 -16.74 4.05
C ALA A 105 3.50 -17.55 3.58
N VAL A 106 3.53 -17.98 2.30
CA VAL A 106 4.69 -18.69 1.71
C VAL A 106 5.93 -17.79 1.67
N LEU A 107 5.77 -16.51 1.34
CA LEU A 107 6.87 -15.56 1.32
C LEU A 107 7.40 -15.21 2.72
N GLY A 108 6.67 -15.58 3.78
CA GLY A 108 7.03 -15.27 5.17
C GLY A 108 6.67 -13.84 5.55
N ALA A 109 5.69 -13.25 4.89
CA ALA A 109 5.17 -11.94 5.23
C ALA A 109 4.45 -11.97 6.59
N ARG A 110 4.46 -10.83 7.27
CA ARG A 110 3.69 -10.62 8.51
C ARG A 110 2.34 -9.96 8.24
N GLY A 111 2.16 -9.38 7.07
CA GLY A 111 0.92 -8.72 6.69
C GLY A 111 0.67 -8.71 5.19
N VAL A 112 -0.60 -8.58 4.86
CA VAL A 112 -1.07 -8.24 3.52
C VAL A 112 -1.52 -6.79 3.51
N LEU A 113 -1.36 -6.13 2.38
CA LEU A 113 -1.78 -4.76 2.17
C LEU A 113 -2.68 -4.70 0.95
N ASP A 114 -3.74 -3.90 0.98
CA ASP A 114 -4.55 -3.55 -0.18
C ASP A 114 -4.92 -2.07 -0.14
N ASN A 115 -5.27 -1.52 -1.27
CA ASN A 115 -5.83 -0.18 -1.27
C ASN A 115 -7.12 -0.15 -0.45
N ALA A 116 -7.35 0.93 0.29
CA ALA A 116 -8.61 1.17 0.96
C ALA A 116 -9.77 1.15 -0.07
N PRO A 117 -11.00 0.81 0.36
CA PRO A 117 -12.08 0.52 -0.58
C PRO A 117 -12.38 1.68 -1.54
N LEU A 118 -12.27 1.39 -2.84
CA LEU A 118 -12.69 2.33 -3.87
C LEU A 118 -14.22 2.41 -3.88
N PRO A 119 -14.82 3.61 -3.76
CA PRO A 119 -16.26 3.77 -3.89
C PRO A 119 -16.76 3.21 -5.23
N PRO A 120 -18.06 2.88 -5.37
CA PRO A 120 -18.61 2.32 -6.61
C PRO A 120 -18.71 3.39 -7.71
N TYR A 121 -17.57 3.97 -8.08
CA TYR A 121 -17.47 4.96 -9.13
C TYR A 121 -17.80 4.38 -10.51
N GLN A 122 -18.50 5.17 -11.28
CA GLN A 122 -18.71 4.96 -12.71
C GLN A 122 -17.91 6.02 -13.47
N PHE A 123 -16.76 5.60 -13.97
CA PHE A 123 -15.93 6.46 -14.81
C PHE A 123 -16.41 6.46 -16.27
N PRO A 124 -16.07 7.50 -17.06
CA PRO A 124 -16.21 7.44 -18.50
C PRO A 124 -15.53 6.20 -19.09
N ALA A 125 -16.10 5.61 -20.14
CA ALA A 125 -15.67 4.32 -20.69
C ALA A 125 -14.23 4.31 -21.25
N ASP A 126 -13.66 5.45 -21.55
CA ASP A 126 -12.34 5.66 -22.12
C ASP A 126 -11.24 5.92 -21.06
N ILE A 127 -11.59 5.95 -19.79
CA ILE A 127 -10.57 6.10 -18.71
C ILE A 127 -9.81 4.78 -18.56
N PRO A 128 -8.48 4.80 -18.74
CA PRO A 128 -7.67 3.59 -18.57
C PRO A 128 -7.63 3.14 -17.11
N ILE A 129 -7.32 1.87 -16.91
CA ILE A 129 -7.06 1.33 -15.59
C ILE A 129 -5.65 1.73 -15.19
N VAL A 130 -5.55 2.62 -14.21
CA VAL A 130 -4.30 3.18 -13.70
C VAL A 130 -4.10 2.87 -12.20
N ARG A 131 -2.93 3.14 -11.69
CA ARG A 131 -2.60 2.93 -10.27
C ARG A 131 -3.39 3.87 -9.36
N HIS A 132 -3.53 5.12 -9.75
CA HIS A 132 -4.35 6.13 -9.09
C HIS A 132 -5.04 7.01 -10.15
N TYR A 133 -6.08 7.72 -9.74
CA TYR A 133 -6.79 8.66 -10.60
C TYR A 133 -6.51 10.08 -10.16
N ASP A 134 -6.22 10.97 -11.12
CA ASP A 134 -6.10 12.39 -10.89
C ASP A 134 -7.41 13.01 -10.39
N GLU A 135 -7.33 14.18 -9.76
CA GLU A 135 -8.49 14.87 -9.20
C GLU A 135 -9.60 15.12 -10.23
N ASP A 136 -9.24 15.55 -11.44
CA ASP A 136 -10.21 15.82 -12.52
C ASP A 136 -10.97 14.53 -12.91
N VAL A 137 -10.30 13.39 -12.92
CA VAL A 137 -10.90 12.08 -13.19
C VAL A 137 -11.87 11.71 -12.07
N LEU A 138 -11.45 11.85 -10.81
CA LEU A 138 -12.29 11.58 -9.64
C LEU A 138 -13.53 12.50 -9.61
N LEU A 139 -13.38 13.79 -9.96
CA LEU A 139 -14.48 14.75 -10.04
C LEU A 139 -15.46 14.41 -11.18
N SER A 140 -15.01 13.69 -12.21
CA SER A 140 -15.87 13.22 -13.31
C SER A 140 -16.67 11.97 -12.98
N ALA A 141 -16.28 11.27 -11.92
CA ALA A 141 -16.91 10.03 -11.51
C ALA A 141 -18.37 10.23 -11.11
N ARG A 142 -19.21 9.27 -11.48
CA ARG A 142 -20.63 9.26 -11.11
C ARG A 142 -20.91 8.06 -10.22
N PHE A 143 -22.03 8.08 -9.53
CA PHE A 143 -22.54 6.95 -8.78
C PHE A 143 -23.74 6.34 -9.47
N PRO A 144 -24.01 5.03 -9.27
CA PRO A 144 -25.27 4.44 -9.68
C PRO A 144 -26.45 5.21 -9.07
N LEU A 145 -27.40 5.66 -9.91
CA LEU A 145 -28.54 6.50 -9.45
C LEU A 145 -29.42 5.80 -8.40
N ASN A 146 -29.43 4.48 -8.39
CA ASN A 146 -30.22 3.64 -7.48
C ASN A 146 -29.36 3.04 -6.36
N LEU A 147 -28.19 3.61 -6.07
CA LEU A 147 -27.33 3.12 -4.99
C LEU A 147 -28.03 3.31 -3.62
N ASP A 148 -28.36 2.20 -2.98
CA ASP A 148 -28.70 2.16 -1.56
C ASP A 148 -27.40 2.21 -0.76
N TRP A 149 -27.06 3.37 -0.23
CA TRP A 149 -25.82 3.58 0.50
C TRP A 149 -25.71 2.73 1.76
N GLN A 150 -26.81 2.58 2.52
CA GLN A 150 -26.76 1.81 3.77
C GLN A 150 -26.49 0.33 3.47
N LYS A 151 -27.21 -0.22 2.50
CA LYS A 151 -26.98 -1.60 2.06
C LYS A 151 -25.56 -1.80 1.54
N TYR A 152 -25.06 -0.89 0.73
CA TYR A 152 -23.68 -0.94 0.20
C TYR A 152 -22.66 -0.92 1.34
N TRP A 153 -22.86 -0.04 2.33
CA TRP A 153 -21.97 0.07 3.49
C TRP A 153 -21.97 -1.21 4.32
N ASP A 154 -23.13 -1.79 4.59
CA ASP A 154 -23.25 -3.03 5.35
C ASP A 154 -22.57 -4.20 4.61
N ASP A 155 -22.77 -4.33 3.31
CA ASP A 155 -22.11 -5.31 2.45
C ASP A 155 -20.58 -5.11 2.44
N LEU A 156 -20.11 -3.88 2.35
CA LEU A 156 -18.70 -3.52 2.38
C LEU A 156 -18.05 -3.90 3.71
N VAL A 157 -18.63 -3.49 4.82
CA VAL A 157 -18.17 -3.84 6.18
C VAL A 157 -18.10 -5.35 6.35
N GLN A 158 -19.10 -6.09 5.91
CA GLN A 158 -19.10 -7.54 5.98
C GLN A 158 -18.00 -8.17 5.12
N THR A 159 -17.74 -7.62 3.93
CA THR A 159 -16.64 -8.05 3.07
C THR A 159 -15.30 -7.89 3.81
N TYR A 160 -15.05 -6.73 4.38
CA TYR A 160 -13.77 -6.46 5.07
C TYR A 160 -13.60 -7.26 6.38
N ARG A 161 -14.69 -7.61 7.06
CA ARG A 161 -14.66 -8.61 8.14
C ARG A 161 -14.14 -9.96 7.65
N THR A 162 -14.70 -10.43 6.53
CA THR A 162 -14.26 -11.69 5.90
C THR A 162 -12.79 -11.65 5.50
N LEU A 163 -12.31 -10.52 4.92
CA LEU A 163 -10.90 -10.37 4.54
C LEU A 163 -9.98 -10.39 5.77
N CYS A 164 -10.36 -9.71 6.84
CA CYS A 164 -9.62 -9.75 8.10
C CYS A 164 -9.56 -11.17 8.67
N ASP A 165 -10.67 -11.92 8.64
CA ASP A 165 -10.73 -13.28 9.13
C ASP A 165 -9.84 -14.22 8.29
N ILE A 166 -9.84 -14.10 6.95
CA ILE A 166 -8.94 -14.84 6.04
C ILE A 166 -7.46 -14.54 6.34
N ALA A 167 -7.12 -13.27 6.54
CA ALA A 167 -5.75 -12.88 6.88
C ALA A 167 -5.34 -13.44 8.25
N ALA A 168 -6.23 -13.38 9.26
CA ALA A 168 -5.99 -13.89 10.61
C ALA A 168 -5.75 -15.40 10.62
N ASP A 169 -6.47 -16.18 9.82
CA ASP A 169 -6.30 -17.64 9.69
C ASP A 169 -4.88 -18.02 9.22
N LYS A 170 -4.17 -17.09 8.60
CA LYS A 170 -2.78 -17.24 8.15
C LYS A 170 -1.77 -16.47 9.01
N ASN A 171 -2.21 -15.96 10.16
CA ASN A 171 -1.41 -15.14 11.08
C ASN A 171 -0.90 -13.85 10.45
N LEU A 172 -1.69 -13.23 9.56
CA LEU A 172 -1.36 -11.99 8.87
C LEU A 172 -2.17 -10.82 9.45
N THR A 173 -1.55 -9.66 9.56
CA THR A 173 -2.27 -8.39 9.67
C THR A 173 -2.79 -7.97 8.29
N TYR A 174 -3.89 -7.22 8.25
CA TYR A 174 -4.45 -6.68 7.01
C TYR A 174 -4.38 -5.16 7.02
N HIS A 175 -3.62 -4.60 6.09
CA HIS A 175 -3.34 -3.16 6.02
C HIS A 175 -4.15 -2.52 4.90
N LEU A 176 -4.77 -1.38 5.21
CA LEU A 176 -5.41 -0.52 4.21
C LEU A 176 -4.49 0.62 3.83
N HIS A 177 -4.17 0.72 2.55
CA HIS A 177 -3.38 1.80 1.98
C HIS A 177 -4.29 2.94 1.53
N PRO A 178 -4.11 4.18 2.02
CA PRO A 178 -4.88 5.32 1.61
C PRO A 178 -4.47 5.79 0.21
N CYS A 179 -5.45 6.03 -0.63
CA CYS A 179 -5.28 6.69 -1.92
C CYS A 179 -6.26 7.84 -2.04
N LEU A 180 -6.00 8.78 -2.92
CA LEU A 180 -6.97 9.84 -3.22
C LEU A 180 -8.25 9.22 -3.79
N GLY A 181 -9.40 9.62 -3.25
CA GLY A 181 -10.72 9.19 -3.73
C GLY A 181 -11.26 7.88 -3.17
N VAL A 182 -10.51 7.14 -2.33
CA VAL A 182 -11.02 5.92 -1.66
C VAL A 182 -11.73 6.24 -0.35
N LEU A 183 -12.55 5.30 0.12
CA LEU A 183 -13.10 5.32 1.48
C LEU A 183 -11.97 4.99 2.47
N ALA A 184 -12.12 5.40 3.73
CA ALA A 184 -11.10 5.15 4.76
C ALA A 184 -9.69 5.68 4.44
N ALA A 185 -9.58 6.74 3.63
CA ALA A 185 -8.30 7.30 3.19
C ALA A 185 -7.66 8.26 4.22
N THR A 186 -8.47 8.98 4.99
CA THR A 186 -7.99 9.89 6.05
C THR A 186 -8.01 9.22 7.40
N THR A 187 -7.31 9.83 8.38
CA THR A 187 -7.31 9.35 9.77
C THR A 187 -8.71 9.12 10.32
N ASP A 188 -9.62 10.09 10.16
CA ASP A 188 -10.98 9.97 10.68
C ASP A 188 -11.81 8.93 9.93
N ALA A 189 -11.67 8.88 8.62
CA ALA A 189 -12.37 7.91 7.81
C ALA A 189 -11.92 6.47 8.12
N PHE A 190 -10.61 6.26 8.33
CA PHE A 190 -10.10 4.94 8.74
C PHE A 190 -10.62 4.54 10.11
N LEU A 191 -10.56 5.41 11.12
CA LEU A 191 -11.05 5.10 12.46
C LEU A 191 -12.54 4.75 12.46
N TYR A 192 -13.34 5.50 11.69
CA TYR A 192 -14.75 5.18 11.51
C TYR A 192 -14.97 3.80 10.86
N PHE A 193 -14.18 3.48 9.82
CA PHE A 193 -14.26 2.19 9.14
C PHE A 193 -13.76 1.04 10.03
N TYR A 194 -12.68 1.26 10.77
CA TYR A 194 -12.13 0.30 11.73
C TYR A 194 -13.18 -0.10 12.79
N ASP A 195 -13.85 0.89 13.38
CA ASP A 195 -14.91 0.64 14.37
C ASP A 195 -16.07 -0.16 13.76
N ALA A 196 -16.45 0.16 12.52
CA ALA A 196 -17.51 -0.57 11.81
C ALA A 196 -17.11 -2.03 11.50
N VAL A 197 -15.86 -2.27 11.05
CA VAL A 197 -15.35 -3.62 10.74
C VAL A 197 -15.15 -4.45 12.02
N GLY A 198 -14.63 -3.86 13.10
CA GLY A 198 -14.49 -4.50 14.40
C GLY A 198 -13.56 -5.73 14.38
N ARG A 199 -12.40 -5.62 13.73
CA ARG A 199 -11.37 -6.67 13.69
C ARG A 199 -10.01 -6.11 14.10
N GLU A 200 -9.38 -6.72 15.11
CA GLU A 200 -8.13 -6.22 15.70
C GLU A 200 -6.91 -6.35 14.78
N ASN A 201 -6.95 -7.24 13.78
CA ASN A 201 -5.87 -7.40 12.81
C ASN A 201 -5.96 -6.44 11.62
N LEU A 202 -7.00 -5.59 11.54
CA LEU A 202 -7.07 -4.49 10.58
C LEU A 202 -6.09 -3.40 10.98
N ARG A 203 -5.29 -2.93 10.03
CA ARG A 203 -4.25 -1.91 10.22
C ARG A 203 -4.40 -0.82 9.17
N PHE A 204 -3.82 0.31 9.47
CA PHE A 204 -3.66 1.40 8.52
C PHE A 204 -2.21 1.46 8.04
N ASN A 205 -2.00 1.44 6.74
CA ASN A 205 -0.71 1.79 6.16
C ASN A 205 -0.68 3.32 6.04
N LEU A 206 0.00 4.00 6.97
CA LEU A 206 0.12 5.45 6.87
C LEU A 206 1.00 5.79 5.68
N ASP A 207 0.43 6.39 4.64
CA ASP A 207 1.17 6.90 3.49
C ASP A 207 1.35 8.41 3.62
N THR A 208 2.61 8.83 3.76
CA THR A 208 2.91 10.24 4.06
C THR A 208 2.52 11.19 2.94
N ALA A 209 2.72 10.80 1.67
CA ALA A 209 2.38 11.63 0.53
C ALA A 209 0.88 11.73 0.31
N ASN A 210 0.17 10.58 0.31
CA ASN A 210 -1.27 10.54 0.10
C ASN A 210 -2.03 11.30 1.20
N GLN A 211 -1.68 11.10 2.49
CA GLN A 211 -2.33 11.83 3.57
C GLN A 211 -2.00 13.33 3.54
N PHE A 212 -0.76 13.69 3.17
CA PHE A 212 -0.38 15.09 3.07
C PHE A 212 -1.16 15.84 1.97
N VAL A 213 -1.33 15.24 0.79
CA VAL A 213 -2.16 15.85 -0.28
C VAL A 213 -3.63 15.95 0.13
N MET A 214 -4.15 15.00 0.91
CA MET A 214 -5.49 15.03 1.49
C MET A 214 -5.63 16.00 2.67
N LYS A 215 -4.55 16.70 3.05
CA LYS A 215 -4.49 17.69 4.13
C LYS A 215 -4.60 17.10 5.55
N ASP A 216 -4.35 15.81 5.72
CA ASP A 216 -4.15 15.26 7.07
C ASP A 216 -2.86 15.83 7.68
N ASN A 217 -2.91 16.18 8.95
CA ASN A 217 -1.71 16.54 9.69
C ASN A 217 -1.00 15.26 10.16
N LEU A 218 0.13 14.92 9.53
CA LEU A 218 0.83 13.65 9.74
C LEU A 218 1.23 13.40 11.20
N ALA A 219 1.65 14.43 11.93
CA ALA A 219 1.99 14.30 13.33
C ALA A 219 0.75 13.99 14.20
N LEU A 220 -0.38 14.60 13.89
CA LEU A 220 -1.65 14.28 14.56
C LEU A 220 -2.14 12.88 14.16
N SER A 221 -2.03 12.52 12.91
CA SER A 221 -2.39 11.18 12.40
C SER A 221 -1.60 10.09 13.11
N LEU A 222 -0.27 10.23 13.24
CA LEU A 222 0.59 9.31 13.98
C LEU A 222 0.13 9.12 15.43
N ARG A 223 -0.20 10.21 16.14
CA ARG A 223 -0.68 10.13 17.54
C ARG A 223 -2.01 9.41 17.67
N ARG A 224 -2.93 9.64 16.73
CA ARG A 224 -4.26 9.05 16.75
C ARG A 224 -4.26 7.60 16.28
N LEU A 225 -3.34 7.24 15.40
CA LEU A 225 -3.25 5.92 14.77
C LEU A 225 -2.13 5.05 15.36
N ALA A 226 -1.41 5.46 16.40
CA ALA A 226 -0.26 4.75 16.94
C ALA A 226 -0.52 3.25 17.24
N GLY A 227 -1.74 2.89 17.67
CA GLY A 227 -2.14 1.50 17.92
C GLY A 227 -2.60 0.74 16.67
N TYR A 228 -2.67 1.41 15.52
CA TYR A 228 -3.24 0.87 14.27
C TYR A 228 -2.24 0.84 13.11
N ILE A 229 -1.01 1.35 13.33
CA ILE A 229 0.04 1.45 12.32
C ILE A 229 1.21 0.58 12.72
N ASP A 230 1.65 -0.31 11.85
CA ASP A 230 2.91 -1.05 11.97
C ASP A 230 3.72 -1.07 10.67
N TYR A 231 3.17 -0.41 9.62
CA TYR A 231 3.81 -0.18 8.35
C TYR A 231 3.46 1.22 7.80
N ILE A 232 4.48 1.97 7.40
CA ILE A 232 4.36 3.31 6.83
C ILE A 232 4.91 3.28 5.41
N HIS A 233 4.21 3.87 4.44
CA HIS A 233 4.78 4.26 3.16
C HIS A 233 5.31 5.69 3.27
N LEU A 234 6.59 5.86 2.96
CA LEU A 234 7.29 7.13 3.08
C LEU A 234 7.70 7.66 1.71
N SER A 235 7.12 8.76 1.34
CA SER A 235 7.54 9.63 0.23
C SER A 235 7.14 11.07 0.55
N ASP A 236 7.70 12.02 -0.17
CA ASP A 236 7.38 13.43 -0.02
C ASP A 236 6.30 13.88 -1.01
N ASN A 237 5.69 15.03 -0.74
CA ASN A 237 4.64 15.60 -1.59
C ASN A 237 4.61 17.12 -1.43
N ARG A 238 4.28 17.85 -2.50
CA ARG A 238 4.14 19.33 -2.45
C ARG A 238 2.76 19.78 -1.95
N GLY A 239 1.84 18.86 -1.73
CA GLY A 239 0.51 19.13 -1.18
C GLY A 239 -0.50 19.69 -2.18
N VAL A 240 -0.23 19.59 -3.48
CA VAL A 240 -1.10 20.12 -4.55
C VAL A 240 -1.80 18.99 -5.31
N ARG A 241 -1.09 17.94 -5.64
CA ARG A 241 -1.57 16.76 -6.36
C ARG A 241 -0.89 15.50 -5.82
N VAL A 242 -1.34 14.33 -6.24
CA VAL A 242 -0.64 13.08 -5.89
C VAL A 242 0.76 13.09 -6.48
N GLU A 243 1.77 12.93 -5.63
CA GLU A 243 3.18 12.82 -5.98
C GLU A 243 3.84 11.91 -4.94
N HIS A 244 4.80 11.08 -5.38
CA HIS A 244 5.61 10.23 -4.51
C HIS A 244 7.08 10.61 -4.69
N LEU A 245 7.44 11.76 -4.10
CA LEU A 245 8.77 12.36 -4.24
C LEU A 245 9.78 11.75 -3.25
N PRO A 246 11.09 11.80 -3.57
CA PRO A 246 12.12 11.55 -2.57
C PRO A 246 11.99 12.50 -1.37
N ALA A 247 12.31 12.03 -0.18
CA ALA A 247 12.23 12.85 1.02
C ALA A 247 13.09 14.12 0.92
N GLY A 248 12.49 15.27 1.20
CA GLY A 248 13.09 16.59 1.08
C GLY A 248 12.87 17.32 -0.24
N ASP A 249 12.23 16.68 -1.23
CA ASP A 249 11.89 17.30 -2.51
C ASP A 249 10.45 17.86 -2.54
N GLY A 250 9.69 17.65 -1.47
CA GLY A 250 8.34 18.15 -1.26
C GLY A 250 8.23 19.22 -0.17
N ALA A 251 7.10 19.21 0.53
CA ALA A 251 6.76 20.20 1.55
C ALA A 251 6.39 19.56 2.90
N ILE A 252 6.58 18.25 3.08
CA ILE A 252 6.30 17.57 4.35
C ILE A 252 7.27 18.04 5.43
N HIS A 253 6.73 18.39 6.59
CA HIS A 253 7.51 18.83 7.75
C HIS A 253 8.12 17.65 8.51
N TRP A 254 9.18 17.07 7.98
CA TRP A 254 9.81 15.83 8.44
C TRP A 254 10.28 15.87 9.89
N GLN A 255 10.76 17.02 10.38
CA GLN A 255 11.19 17.13 11.78
C GLN A 255 10.05 16.77 12.74
N SER A 256 8.87 17.39 12.57
CA SER A 256 7.70 17.11 13.39
C SER A 256 7.19 15.67 13.24
N PHE A 257 7.34 15.10 12.04
CA PHE A 257 6.99 13.71 11.78
C PHE A 257 7.87 12.74 12.61
N PHE A 258 9.20 12.88 12.56
CA PHE A 258 10.13 12.01 13.29
C PHE A 258 10.06 12.22 14.81
N GLU A 259 9.96 13.46 15.29
CA GLU A 259 9.71 13.76 16.72
C GLU A 259 8.44 13.05 17.22
N THR A 260 7.43 12.95 16.37
CA THR A 260 6.19 12.26 16.72
C THR A 260 6.33 10.74 16.65
N LEU A 261 7.04 10.19 15.67
CA LEU A 261 7.36 8.75 15.63
C LEU A 261 8.05 8.28 16.91
N GLU A 262 9.03 9.06 17.38
CA GLU A 262 9.73 8.81 18.64
C GLU A 262 8.75 8.89 19.82
N ALA A 263 7.95 9.97 19.91
CA ALA A 263 7.02 10.20 21.00
C ALA A 263 5.92 9.13 21.12
N VAL A 264 5.55 8.46 20.02
CA VAL A 264 4.60 7.34 20.03
C VAL A 264 5.28 5.97 20.12
N ASN A 265 6.61 5.93 20.26
CA ASN A 265 7.43 4.73 20.29
C ASN A 265 7.18 3.82 19.08
N TYR A 266 7.12 4.39 17.88
CA TYR A 266 6.93 3.61 16.66
C TYR A 266 8.12 2.69 16.39
N ASN A 267 7.85 1.41 16.24
CA ASN A 267 8.85 0.36 15.99
C ASN A 267 8.49 -0.53 14.79
N GLY A 268 7.56 -0.07 13.94
CA GLY A 268 7.14 -0.76 12.73
C GLY A 268 8.12 -0.62 11.58
N LEU A 269 7.66 -0.97 10.38
CA LEU A 269 8.42 -0.85 9.14
C LEU A 269 8.14 0.48 8.44
N ILE A 270 9.12 0.95 7.67
CA ILE A 270 8.97 2.12 6.80
C ILE A 270 9.37 1.71 5.39
N GLY A 271 8.40 1.63 4.49
CA GLY A 271 8.59 1.38 3.07
C GLY A 271 8.86 2.68 2.32
N LEU A 272 9.92 2.74 1.55
CA LEU A 272 10.15 3.85 0.64
C LEU A 272 9.27 3.67 -0.58
N ASP A 273 8.25 4.52 -0.72
CA ASP A 273 7.26 4.47 -1.80
C ASP A 273 7.43 5.67 -2.71
N ILE A 274 8.53 5.66 -3.49
CA ILE A 274 8.99 6.78 -4.33
C ILE A 274 8.84 6.41 -5.79
N GLY A 275 8.36 7.34 -6.61
CA GLY A 275 8.31 7.13 -8.06
C GLY A 275 6.91 7.27 -8.63
N GLY A 276 6.61 6.44 -9.63
CA GLY A 276 5.45 6.60 -10.49
C GLY A 276 5.62 7.75 -11.50
N GLU A 277 4.82 7.75 -12.55
CA GLU A 277 4.85 8.81 -13.58
C GLU A 277 4.56 10.18 -12.97
N GLU A 278 3.72 10.24 -11.93
CA GLU A 278 3.32 11.43 -11.21
C GLU A 278 4.46 12.15 -10.49
N SER A 279 5.53 11.44 -10.14
CA SER A 279 6.67 12.01 -9.43
C SER A 279 7.63 12.79 -10.33
N GLY A 280 7.72 12.42 -11.61
CA GLY A 280 8.70 12.95 -12.54
C GLY A 280 10.16 12.59 -12.18
N VAL A 281 10.38 11.59 -11.34
CA VAL A 281 11.73 11.13 -10.96
C VAL A 281 12.37 10.37 -12.11
N GLU A 282 13.44 10.89 -12.69
CA GLU A 282 14.14 10.27 -13.82
C GLU A 282 15.09 9.14 -13.39
N ASP A 283 15.86 9.36 -12.30
CA ASP A 283 16.79 8.36 -11.74
C ASP A 283 16.22 7.78 -10.44
N ILE A 284 15.43 6.71 -10.61
CA ILE A 284 14.75 6.07 -9.49
C ILE A 284 15.74 5.38 -8.54
N ASP A 285 16.84 4.83 -9.06
CA ASP A 285 17.86 4.16 -8.25
C ASP A 285 18.57 5.17 -7.34
N ALA A 286 18.96 6.33 -7.86
CA ALA A 286 19.56 7.41 -7.08
C ALA A 286 18.57 7.96 -6.04
N ALA A 287 17.28 8.11 -6.39
CA ALA A 287 16.24 8.58 -5.48
C ALA A 287 16.07 7.65 -4.28
N TYR A 288 15.99 6.32 -4.53
CA TYR A 288 15.90 5.32 -3.45
C TYR A 288 17.14 5.31 -2.57
N ARG A 289 18.36 5.30 -3.14
CA ARG A 289 19.61 5.33 -2.36
C ARG A 289 19.70 6.58 -1.49
N ARG A 290 19.40 7.75 -2.05
CA ARG A 290 19.43 9.04 -1.33
C ARG A 290 18.45 9.03 -0.15
N THR A 291 17.21 8.63 -0.40
CA THR A 291 16.16 8.63 0.64
C THR A 291 16.41 7.55 1.69
N ALA A 292 16.88 6.36 1.29
CA ALA A 292 17.23 5.31 2.25
C ALA A 292 18.37 5.74 3.19
N THR A 293 19.41 6.37 2.66
CA THR A 293 20.52 6.91 3.47
C THR A 293 20.01 8.01 4.42
N TRP A 294 19.20 8.92 3.90
CA TRP A 294 18.60 9.99 4.68
C TRP A 294 17.70 9.46 5.82
N LEU A 295 16.95 8.37 5.58
CA LEU A 295 16.10 7.73 6.59
C LEU A 295 16.94 6.98 7.63
N GLU A 296 17.95 6.21 7.21
CA GLU A 296 18.87 5.48 8.09
C GLU A 296 19.53 6.40 9.13
N GLU A 297 20.01 7.58 8.70
CA GLU A 297 20.62 8.58 9.58
C GLU A 297 19.65 9.09 10.66
N ARG A 298 18.35 9.10 10.40
CA ARG A 298 17.32 9.56 11.33
C ARG A 298 16.86 8.51 12.30
N LEU A 299 16.80 7.26 11.84
CA LEU A 299 16.42 6.13 12.69
C LEU A 299 17.56 5.66 13.60
N SER A 300 18.80 6.08 13.32
CA SER A 300 19.99 5.74 14.13
C SER A 300 20.25 6.72 15.28
N ARG A 301 19.46 7.77 15.40
CA ARG A 301 19.59 8.79 16.47
C ARG A 301 18.72 8.44 17.66
#